data_16ffa141f1c7c1ecc6f945b54aaade28
#
_entry.id   16ffa141f1c7c1ecc6f945b54aaade28
#
_cell.length_a   1.000
_cell.length_b   1.000
_cell.length_c   1.000
_cell.angle_alpha   90.00
_cell.angle_beta   90.00
_cell.angle_gamma   90.00
#
_symmetry.space_group_name_H-M   'P 1'
#
loop_
_entity.id
_entity.type
_entity.pdbx_description
1 polymer ?
#
loop_
_entity_poly.entity_id
_entity_poly.type
_entity_poly.pdbx_seq_one_letter_code
_entity_poly.pdbx_strand_id
1 'polypeptide(L)'
;MPSCSPDCCLLRAVEIIKIFSEDGTGKVVEIPADMTARDLCQLLVYKSHCVDDNSWALVEHHPLLGLERCLEDHELVVHVQTSMTSESKFLFRKNYAKYEFFRNPLNFFPEQMVAWCQETNGTIPQSQLLQNFLNSSSCPEIQGFLYMKETARKSWKKLYMFLRRSGLYYSTKGMSKEPRHLQLLADLEDSNIFTVITSKKLHHAPTDYEFCIKPNKVRNESKELRMLCTEDEQSRTCWMTAFRLLKYGILLYQNYKIPQQRKPSLSHFSTPVRSVSENSLVAMDFSGRIGRVIENPVEAQSAAMEEGHTWRKRGQRMNVLGSPSPLHPSSLSSVIHRTQLWFHGRIMREESHKMILQQGQVDGLFLLRESQSNPKAFVLTLCHHQKIKHFQILPCEEDGQIFFSLDDGATKFTDLIHLVEFYQLNRGVLPCKLKHPCTIVAL
;
A
#
# COMPACT_ATOMS: atom_id res chain seq x y z
N MET A 1 46.08 -13.84 -31.03
CA MET A 1 44.97 -12.87 -30.87
C MET A 1 43.95 -13.50 -29.94
N PRO A 2 43.75 -13.06 -28.73
CA PRO A 2 42.70 -13.55 -27.87
C PRO A 2 41.40 -12.80 -28.18
N SER A 3 40.35 -13.57 -28.38
CA SER A 3 38.97 -13.12 -28.59
C SER A 3 38.44 -12.45 -27.32
N CYS A 4 38.12 -11.16 -27.39
CA CYS A 4 37.31 -10.47 -26.40
C CYS A 4 35.88 -10.98 -26.46
N SER A 5 35.42 -11.60 -25.38
CA SER A 5 34.00 -11.76 -25.10
C SER A 5 33.39 -10.38 -24.83
N PRO A 6 32.26 -10.03 -25.45
CA PRO A 6 31.54 -8.83 -25.07
C PRO A 6 30.62 -9.19 -23.89
N ASP A 7 31.12 -9.10 -22.66
CA ASP A 7 30.27 -8.86 -21.51
C ASP A 7 29.71 -7.45 -21.64
N CYS A 8 28.62 -7.34 -22.40
CA CYS A 8 27.85 -6.15 -22.52
C CYS A 8 27.09 -5.98 -21.18
N CYS A 9 27.65 -5.20 -20.26
CA CYS A 9 26.91 -4.62 -19.16
C CYS A 9 25.75 -3.84 -19.76
N LEU A 10 24.59 -4.47 -19.88
CA LEU A 10 23.31 -3.80 -20.09
C LEU A 10 23.11 -2.88 -18.88
N LEU A 11 23.50 -1.62 -19.02
CA LEU A 11 23.08 -0.55 -18.15
C LEU A 11 21.55 -0.57 -18.22
N ARG A 12 20.88 -1.15 -17.19
CA ARG A 12 19.43 -1.07 -17.07
C ARG A 12 19.09 0.42 -17.02
N ALA A 13 18.26 0.87 -17.95
CA ALA A 13 17.75 2.23 -17.93
C ALA A 13 17.05 2.46 -16.57
N VAL A 14 17.49 3.49 -15.87
CA VAL A 14 16.94 3.88 -14.57
C VAL A 14 16.10 5.12 -14.82
N GLU A 15 14.87 5.11 -14.32
CA GLU A 15 13.91 6.19 -14.45
C GLU A 15 13.64 6.84 -13.09
N ILE A 16 13.47 8.16 -13.12
CA ILE A 16 13.20 8.95 -11.92
C ILE A 16 11.69 9.14 -11.79
N ILE A 17 11.13 8.69 -10.66
CA ILE A 17 9.71 8.80 -10.36
C ILE A 17 9.48 9.60 -9.10
N LYS A 18 8.54 10.54 -9.16
CA LYS A 18 8.07 11.30 -8.01
C LYS A 18 6.75 10.71 -7.51
N ILE A 19 6.73 10.37 -6.22
CA ILE A 19 5.59 9.74 -5.55
C ILE A 19 5.21 10.60 -4.35
N PHE A 20 3.91 10.78 -4.13
CA PHE A 20 3.38 11.55 -3.03
C PHE A 20 2.69 10.65 -2.02
N SER A 21 2.93 10.89 -0.75
CA SER A 21 2.19 10.27 0.35
C SER A 21 0.88 11.03 0.61
N GLU A 22 -0.02 10.48 1.44
CA GLU A 22 -1.30 11.11 1.79
C GLU A 22 -1.13 12.46 2.50
N ASP A 23 -0.05 12.65 3.23
CA ASP A 23 0.31 13.92 3.89
C ASP A 23 0.82 15.01 2.92
N GLY A 24 0.86 14.71 1.63
CA GLY A 24 1.36 15.60 0.58
C GLY A 24 2.88 15.62 0.43
N THR A 25 3.63 14.87 1.24
CA THR A 25 5.08 14.77 1.08
C THR A 25 5.45 14.03 -0.20
N GLY A 26 6.37 14.61 -0.97
CA GLY A 26 6.87 14.01 -2.20
C GLY A 26 8.20 13.29 -1.97
N LYS A 27 8.30 12.03 -2.44
CA LYS A 27 9.54 11.26 -2.49
C LYS A 27 9.96 11.05 -3.94
N VAL A 28 11.24 11.24 -4.22
CA VAL A 28 11.82 10.95 -5.53
C VAL A 28 12.60 9.64 -5.40
N VAL A 29 12.31 8.70 -6.30
CA VAL A 29 12.97 7.39 -6.33
C VAL A 29 13.46 7.09 -7.73
N GLU A 30 14.63 6.49 -7.80
CA GLU A 30 15.18 5.91 -9.02
C GLU A 30 14.80 4.45 -9.08
N ILE A 31 14.18 4.05 -10.18
CA ILE A 31 13.70 2.69 -10.36
C ILE A 31 14.11 2.13 -11.73
N PRO A 32 14.35 0.82 -11.84
CA PRO A 32 14.54 0.17 -13.13
C PRO A 32 13.22 0.14 -13.91
N ALA A 33 13.33 0.15 -15.24
CA ALA A 33 12.18 0.19 -16.15
C ALA A 33 11.21 -1.00 -15.98
N ASP A 34 11.71 -2.13 -15.48
CA ASP A 34 10.94 -3.37 -15.25
C ASP A 34 10.34 -3.47 -13.83
N MET A 35 10.40 -2.39 -13.02
CA MET A 35 9.83 -2.39 -11.67
C MET A 35 8.32 -2.38 -11.70
N THR A 36 7.71 -3.34 -10.99
CA THR A 36 6.26 -3.42 -10.85
C THR A 36 5.73 -2.48 -9.76
N ALA A 37 4.43 -2.18 -9.80
CA ALA A 37 3.77 -1.39 -8.76
C ALA A 37 3.91 -2.05 -7.38
N ARG A 38 3.88 -3.38 -7.30
CA ARG A 38 4.08 -4.12 -6.05
C ARG A 38 5.50 -3.95 -5.51
N ASP A 39 6.51 -4.10 -6.36
CA ASP A 39 7.91 -3.97 -5.94
C ASP A 39 8.20 -2.55 -5.45
N LEU A 40 7.64 -1.54 -6.14
CA LEU A 40 7.78 -0.16 -5.70
C LEU A 40 7.06 0.11 -4.36
N CYS A 41 5.87 -0.45 -4.16
CA CYS A 41 5.19 -0.34 -2.86
C CYS A 41 6.04 -0.96 -1.74
N GLN A 42 6.63 -2.13 -1.95
CA GLN A 42 7.52 -2.78 -0.98
C GLN A 42 8.76 -1.94 -0.68
N LEU A 43 9.38 -1.36 -1.72
CA LEU A 43 10.50 -0.44 -1.57
C LEU A 43 10.13 0.79 -0.72
N LEU A 44 8.95 1.37 -0.97
CA LEU A 44 8.47 2.52 -0.22
C LEU A 44 8.12 2.18 1.23
N VAL A 45 7.49 1.04 1.46
CA VAL A 45 7.22 0.50 2.81
C VAL A 45 8.52 0.34 3.59
N TYR A 46 9.52 -0.29 2.98
CA TYR A 46 10.84 -0.47 3.59
C TYR A 46 11.51 0.87 3.93
N LYS A 47 11.57 1.80 2.95
CA LYS A 47 12.16 3.14 3.15
C LYS A 47 11.40 4.02 4.13
N SER A 48 10.12 3.76 4.35
CA SER A 48 9.26 4.52 5.27
C SER A 48 9.12 3.83 6.63
N HIS A 49 9.79 2.68 6.84
CA HIS A 49 9.69 1.86 8.04
C HIS A 49 8.24 1.51 8.41
N CYS A 50 7.38 1.34 7.41
CA CYS A 50 6.00 0.92 7.59
C CYS A 50 5.88 -0.61 7.61
N VAL A 51 4.77 -1.12 8.16
CA VAL A 51 4.45 -2.56 8.09
C VAL A 51 3.92 -2.90 6.69
N ASP A 52 4.51 -3.91 6.04
CA ASP A 52 4.01 -4.45 4.77
C ASP A 52 2.85 -5.42 5.04
N ASP A 53 1.64 -4.95 4.85
CA ASP A 53 0.40 -5.70 5.05
C ASP A 53 -0.34 -6.03 3.74
N ASN A 54 0.32 -5.90 2.60
CA ASN A 54 -0.25 -6.08 1.25
C ASN A 54 -1.38 -5.12 0.86
N SER A 55 -1.77 -4.20 1.75
CA SER A 55 -2.78 -3.18 1.44
C SER A 55 -2.19 -1.94 0.77
N TRP A 56 -0.87 -1.78 0.79
CA TRP A 56 -0.21 -0.67 0.14
C TRP A 56 -0.40 -0.69 -1.37
N ALA A 57 -0.72 0.45 -1.91
CA ALA A 57 -1.03 0.61 -3.32
C ALA A 57 -0.41 1.89 -3.89
N LEU A 58 -0.06 1.81 -5.16
CA LEU A 58 0.28 2.97 -5.96
C LEU A 58 -0.97 3.39 -6.73
N VAL A 59 -1.32 4.67 -6.66
CA VAL A 59 -2.51 5.23 -7.28
C VAL A 59 -2.09 6.24 -8.34
N GLU A 60 -2.56 6.03 -9.55
CA GLU A 60 -2.49 7.00 -10.64
C GLU A 60 -3.58 8.05 -10.41
N HIS A 61 -3.16 9.30 -10.24
CA HIS A 61 -4.02 10.43 -9.91
C HIS A 61 -3.89 11.53 -10.96
N HIS A 62 -5.01 11.91 -11.56
CA HIS A 62 -5.13 12.99 -12.53
C HIS A 62 -5.94 14.16 -11.92
N PRO A 63 -5.30 15.12 -11.25
CA PRO A 63 -6.01 16.17 -10.51
C PRO A 63 -6.88 17.05 -11.39
N LEU A 64 -6.44 17.38 -12.60
CA LEU A 64 -7.20 18.22 -13.54
C LEU A 64 -8.45 17.52 -14.09
N LEU A 65 -8.40 16.19 -14.21
CA LEU A 65 -9.52 15.37 -14.70
C LEU A 65 -10.41 14.88 -13.55
N GLY A 66 -9.93 14.97 -12.30
CA GLY A 66 -10.60 14.42 -11.15
C GLY A 66 -10.73 12.89 -11.18
N LEU A 67 -9.70 12.21 -11.69
CA LEU A 67 -9.69 10.77 -11.88
C LEU A 67 -8.61 10.10 -11.06
N GLU A 68 -8.94 8.95 -10.50
CA GLU A 68 -7.98 8.06 -9.81
C GLU A 68 -8.19 6.61 -10.18
N ARG A 69 -7.11 5.85 -10.27
CA ARG A 69 -7.16 4.39 -10.25
C ARG A 69 -6.01 3.81 -9.42
N CYS A 70 -6.27 2.72 -8.75
CA CYS A 70 -5.22 1.93 -8.13
C CYS A 70 -4.53 1.10 -9.22
N LEU A 71 -3.19 1.15 -9.28
CA LEU A 71 -2.43 0.27 -10.15
C LEU A 71 -2.55 -1.17 -9.65
N GLU A 72 -2.63 -2.10 -10.60
CA GLU A 72 -2.52 -3.51 -10.27
C GLU A 72 -1.07 -3.87 -9.94
N ASP A 73 -0.86 -4.83 -9.05
CA ASP A 73 0.47 -5.16 -8.53
C ASP A 73 1.51 -5.52 -9.61
N HIS A 74 1.07 -6.09 -10.73
CA HIS A 74 1.92 -6.49 -11.85
C HIS A 74 2.21 -5.38 -12.87
N GLU A 75 1.53 -4.23 -12.79
CA GLU A 75 1.74 -3.15 -13.76
C GLU A 75 3.13 -2.53 -13.60
N LEU A 76 3.79 -2.28 -14.73
CA LEU A 76 5.09 -1.62 -14.77
C LEU A 76 4.92 -0.12 -14.58
N VAL A 77 5.54 0.42 -13.53
CA VAL A 77 5.32 1.82 -13.13
C VAL A 77 5.80 2.81 -14.18
N VAL A 78 6.95 2.54 -14.79
CA VAL A 78 7.50 3.38 -15.87
C VAL A 78 6.56 3.40 -17.07
N HIS A 79 5.98 2.25 -17.43
CA HIS A 79 5.03 2.18 -18.54
C HIS A 79 3.77 3.02 -18.26
N VAL A 80 3.25 2.99 -17.04
CA VAL A 80 2.11 3.84 -16.65
C VAL A 80 2.50 5.32 -16.71
N GLN A 81 3.69 5.68 -16.19
CA GLN A 81 4.17 7.07 -16.21
C GLN A 81 4.22 7.65 -17.62
N THR A 82 4.61 6.87 -18.63
CA THR A 82 4.66 7.35 -20.04
C THR A 82 3.30 7.72 -20.60
N SER A 83 2.21 7.21 -20.03
CA SER A 83 0.82 7.53 -20.40
C SER A 83 0.20 8.64 -19.58
N MET A 84 0.91 9.17 -18.58
CA MET A 84 0.47 10.24 -17.69
C MET A 84 0.83 11.62 -18.25
N THR A 85 0.03 12.62 -17.90
CA THR A 85 0.33 14.03 -18.21
C THR A 85 1.28 14.61 -17.17
N SER A 86 1.87 15.80 -17.47
CA SER A 86 2.76 16.51 -16.55
C SER A 86 2.14 16.82 -15.18
N GLU A 87 0.82 17.03 -15.15
CA GLU A 87 0.07 17.37 -13.92
C GLU A 87 -0.37 16.13 -13.14
N SER A 88 -0.28 14.95 -13.76
CA SER A 88 -0.63 13.69 -13.10
C SER A 88 0.47 13.26 -12.14
N LYS A 89 0.10 12.50 -11.12
CA LYS A 89 1.05 12.07 -10.08
C LYS A 89 0.71 10.68 -9.56
N PHE A 90 1.72 10.02 -9.01
CA PHE A 90 1.53 8.81 -8.23
C PHE A 90 1.30 9.16 -6.76
N LEU A 91 0.27 8.53 -6.15
CA LEU A 91 0.03 8.58 -4.72
C LEU A 91 0.33 7.21 -4.12
N PHE A 92 1.00 7.20 -2.99
CA PHE A 92 1.28 6.00 -2.21
C PHE A 92 0.37 5.99 -0.98
N ARG A 93 -0.58 5.06 -0.94
CA ARG A 93 -1.56 4.94 0.15
C ARG A 93 -2.07 3.51 0.32
N LYS A 94 -2.75 3.26 1.42
CA LYS A 94 -3.40 1.98 1.67
C LYS A 94 -4.72 1.84 0.89
N ASN A 95 -4.94 0.64 0.34
CA ASN A 95 -6.21 0.23 -0.26
C ASN A 95 -6.58 -1.17 0.21
N TYR A 96 -7.36 -1.26 1.26
CA TYR A 96 -7.77 -2.52 1.88
C TYR A 96 -8.71 -3.35 1.00
N ALA A 97 -9.45 -2.70 0.11
CA ALA A 97 -10.42 -3.35 -0.78
C ALA A 97 -9.82 -3.83 -2.11
N LYS A 98 -8.51 -3.66 -2.33
CA LYS A 98 -7.85 -3.87 -3.63
C LYS A 98 -8.19 -5.20 -4.31
N TYR A 99 -8.24 -6.30 -3.54
CA TYR A 99 -8.54 -7.66 -4.00
C TYR A 99 -9.62 -8.35 -3.15
N GLU A 100 -10.48 -7.57 -2.50
CA GLU A 100 -11.52 -8.11 -1.60
C GLU A 100 -12.54 -8.99 -2.34
N PHE A 101 -12.80 -8.73 -3.60
CA PHE A 101 -13.69 -9.54 -4.43
C PHE A 101 -13.26 -11.01 -4.56
N PHE A 102 -12.00 -11.36 -4.29
CA PHE A 102 -11.57 -12.75 -4.20
C PHE A 102 -11.98 -13.44 -2.89
N ARG A 103 -12.26 -12.66 -1.85
CA ARG A 103 -12.73 -13.17 -0.56
C ARG A 103 -14.26 -13.24 -0.50
N ASN A 104 -14.90 -12.19 -1.01
CA ASN A 104 -16.36 -11.99 -0.92
C ASN A 104 -16.97 -11.66 -2.29
N PRO A 105 -16.91 -12.56 -3.29
CA PRO A 105 -17.32 -12.26 -4.65
C PRO A 105 -18.79 -11.84 -4.79
N LEU A 106 -19.69 -12.38 -3.97
CA LEU A 106 -21.14 -12.06 -4.04
C LEU A 106 -21.41 -10.57 -3.73
N ASN A 107 -20.58 -9.92 -2.93
CA ASN A 107 -20.74 -8.50 -2.64
C ASN A 107 -20.40 -7.61 -3.85
N PHE A 108 -19.66 -8.16 -4.81
CA PHE A 108 -19.18 -7.44 -5.99
C PHE A 108 -19.97 -7.75 -7.25
N PHE A 109 -20.70 -8.87 -7.31
CA PHE A 109 -21.39 -9.34 -8.50
C PHE A 109 -22.86 -9.68 -8.20
N PRO A 110 -23.75 -8.69 -8.28
CA PRO A 110 -25.19 -8.93 -8.17
C PRO A 110 -25.67 -9.87 -9.27
N GLU A 111 -26.50 -10.87 -8.93
CA GLU A 111 -26.98 -11.90 -9.86
C GLU A 111 -27.64 -11.33 -11.11
N GLN A 112 -28.40 -10.25 -10.97
CA GLN A 112 -29.10 -9.60 -12.08
C GLN A 112 -28.14 -8.97 -13.11
N MET A 113 -26.88 -8.73 -12.77
CA MET A 113 -25.89 -8.14 -13.66
C MET A 113 -25.04 -9.19 -14.39
N VAL A 114 -25.03 -10.44 -13.93
CA VAL A 114 -24.25 -11.53 -14.53
C VAL A 114 -25.14 -12.34 -15.46
N ALA A 115 -24.91 -12.26 -16.77
CA ALA A 115 -25.82 -12.81 -17.78
C ALA A 115 -26.11 -14.30 -17.65
N TRP A 116 -25.10 -15.09 -17.31
CA TRP A 116 -25.25 -16.54 -17.19
C TRP A 116 -25.98 -16.98 -15.90
N CYS A 117 -26.04 -16.14 -14.85
CA CYS A 117 -26.87 -16.40 -13.68
C CYS A 117 -28.36 -16.37 -13.99
N GLN A 118 -28.76 -15.57 -14.97
CA GLN A 118 -30.18 -15.48 -15.40
C GLN A 118 -30.64 -16.70 -16.18
N GLU A 119 -29.71 -17.41 -16.85
CA GLU A 119 -30.03 -18.57 -17.67
C GLU A 119 -30.10 -19.88 -16.87
N THR A 120 -29.42 -19.96 -15.74
CA THR A 120 -29.22 -21.23 -14.99
C THR A 120 -30.14 -21.42 -13.81
N ASN A 121 -31.04 -20.50 -13.47
CA ASN A 121 -32.04 -20.64 -12.36
C ASN A 121 -31.49 -21.15 -11.02
N GLY A 122 -30.19 -21.02 -10.76
CA GLY A 122 -29.54 -21.57 -9.58
C GLY A 122 -28.54 -20.66 -8.91
N THR A 123 -28.39 -20.76 -7.61
CA THR A 123 -27.31 -20.17 -6.85
C THR A 123 -25.99 -20.79 -7.26
N ILE A 124 -25.12 -19.98 -7.89
CA ILE A 124 -23.81 -20.43 -8.28
C ILE A 124 -22.87 -20.32 -7.08
N PRO A 125 -22.09 -21.39 -6.77
CA PRO A 125 -21.09 -21.33 -5.73
C PRO A 125 -20.09 -20.20 -5.98
N GLN A 126 -19.68 -19.46 -4.93
CA GLN A 126 -18.72 -18.36 -5.03
C GLN A 126 -17.42 -18.75 -5.76
N SER A 127 -16.96 -19.97 -5.54
CA SER A 127 -15.77 -20.51 -6.20
C SER A 127 -15.93 -20.60 -7.72
N GLN A 128 -17.13 -20.95 -8.20
CA GLN A 128 -17.41 -21.10 -9.62
C GLN A 128 -17.53 -19.74 -10.32
N LEU A 129 -18.08 -18.72 -9.66
CA LEU A 129 -18.20 -17.36 -10.21
C LEU A 129 -16.84 -16.80 -10.62
N LEU A 130 -15.88 -16.82 -9.70
CA LEU A 130 -14.52 -16.33 -9.96
C LEU A 130 -13.78 -17.18 -10.98
N GLN A 131 -13.93 -18.52 -10.91
CA GLN A 131 -13.32 -19.42 -11.88
C GLN A 131 -13.77 -19.11 -13.30
N ASN A 132 -15.04 -18.79 -13.51
CA ASN A 132 -15.55 -18.41 -14.82
C ASN A 132 -14.95 -17.10 -15.34
N PHE A 133 -14.69 -16.11 -14.47
CA PHE A 133 -13.96 -14.91 -14.88
C PHE A 133 -12.49 -15.18 -15.21
N LEU A 134 -11.86 -16.12 -14.53
CA LEU A 134 -10.45 -16.46 -14.75
C LEU A 134 -10.27 -17.41 -15.93
N ASN A 135 -11.29 -18.19 -16.28
CA ASN A 135 -11.25 -19.13 -17.39
C ASN A 135 -11.51 -18.41 -18.74
N SER A 136 -10.59 -18.56 -19.69
CA SER A 136 -10.71 -17.93 -20.99
C SER A 136 -11.88 -18.47 -21.85
N SER A 137 -12.32 -19.72 -21.60
CA SER A 137 -13.36 -20.36 -22.39
C SER A 137 -14.80 -20.11 -21.90
N SER A 138 -14.99 -19.67 -20.66
CA SER A 138 -16.31 -19.48 -20.03
C SER A 138 -16.45 -18.10 -19.38
N CYS A 139 -16.02 -17.07 -20.08
CA CYS A 139 -16.00 -15.71 -19.54
C CYS A 139 -17.43 -15.18 -19.39
N PRO A 140 -17.87 -14.79 -18.19
CA PRO A 140 -19.20 -14.21 -18.00
C PRO A 140 -19.31 -12.83 -18.64
N GLU A 141 -20.51 -12.47 -19.01
CA GLU A 141 -20.86 -11.13 -19.51
C GLU A 141 -21.53 -10.36 -18.38
N ILE A 142 -21.08 -9.14 -18.11
CA ILE A 142 -21.79 -8.20 -17.24
C ILE A 142 -22.69 -7.32 -18.07
N GLN A 143 -23.92 -7.16 -17.61
CA GLN A 143 -24.94 -6.40 -18.34
C GLN A 143 -25.76 -5.53 -17.39
N GLY A 144 -26.29 -4.44 -17.92
CA GLY A 144 -27.15 -3.53 -17.16
C GLY A 144 -27.28 -2.14 -17.79
N PHE A 145 -28.10 -1.32 -17.16
CA PHE A 145 -28.23 0.08 -17.56
C PHE A 145 -27.09 0.91 -16.97
N LEU A 146 -26.51 1.78 -17.82
CA LEU A 146 -25.56 2.81 -17.44
C LEU A 146 -25.99 4.15 -18.05
N TYR A 147 -25.76 5.22 -17.32
CA TYR A 147 -25.81 6.55 -17.87
C TYR A 147 -24.46 6.87 -18.49
N MET A 148 -24.46 7.32 -19.75
CA MET A 148 -23.28 7.75 -20.49
C MET A 148 -23.37 9.24 -20.77
N LYS A 149 -22.32 10.00 -20.45
CA LYS A 149 -22.24 11.42 -20.76
C LYS A 149 -22.02 11.62 -22.26
N GLU A 150 -22.85 12.43 -22.88
CA GLU A 150 -22.71 12.78 -24.30
C GLU A 150 -21.56 13.79 -24.46
N THR A 151 -20.61 13.50 -25.34
CA THR A 151 -19.37 14.31 -25.50
C THR A 151 -19.67 15.73 -26.00
N ALA A 152 -20.72 15.90 -26.82
CA ALA A 152 -21.08 17.19 -27.39
C ALA A 152 -22.13 17.97 -26.57
N ARG A 153 -22.73 17.37 -25.56
CA ARG A 153 -23.83 17.93 -24.78
C ARG A 153 -23.56 17.74 -23.26
N LYS A 154 -24.21 18.57 -22.46
CA LYS A 154 -24.16 18.40 -20.97
C LYS A 154 -25.16 17.33 -20.49
N SER A 155 -25.74 16.54 -21.40
CA SER A 155 -26.76 15.53 -21.11
C SER A 155 -26.16 14.15 -20.88
N TRP A 156 -26.89 13.35 -20.12
CA TRP A 156 -26.61 11.95 -19.87
C TRP A 156 -27.68 11.09 -20.52
N LYS A 157 -27.26 10.05 -21.22
CA LYS A 157 -28.16 9.10 -21.90
C LYS A 157 -28.10 7.76 -21.18
N LYS A 158 -29.27 7.22 -20.78
CA LYS A 158 -29.39 5.88 -20.23
C LYS A 158 -29.35 4.85 -21.34
N LEU A 159 -28.38 3.96 -21.31
CA LEU A 159 -28.16 2.92 -22.31
C LEU A 159 -27.99 1.57 -21.63
N TYR A 160 -28.43 0.50 -22.31
CA TYR A 160 -28.16 -0.86 -21.86
C TYR A 160 -26.80 -1.29 -22.40
N MET A 161 -25.91 -1.72 -21.51
CA MET A 161 -24.52 -2.03 -21.83
C MET A 161 -24.16 -3.46 -21.49
N PHE A 162 -23.14 -3.95 -22.21
CA PHE A 162 -22.59 -5.29 -22.08
C PHE A 162 -21.08 -5.19 -21.97
N LEU A 163 -20.52 -5.73 -20.89
CA LEU A 163 -19.09 -5.81 -20.69
C LEU A 163 -18.64 -7.24 -20.92
N ARG A 164 -17.76 -7.40 -21.89
CA ARG A 164 -17.16 -8.67 -22.31
C ARG A 164 -15.63 -8.54 -22.28
N ARG A 165 -14.92 -9.63 -22.42
CA ARG A 165 -13.44 -9.60 -22.51
C ARG A 165 -12.95 -8.73 -23.69
N SER A 166 -13.69 -8.69 -24.80
CA SER A 166 -13.34 -7.90 -25.98
C SER A 166 -13.64 -6.40 -25.85
N GLY A 167 -14.43 -5.98 -24.85
CA GLY A 167 -14.77 -4.57 -24.69
C GLY A 167 -16.07 -4.30 -23.97
N LEU A 168 -16.33 -3.01 -23.78
CA LEU A 168 -17.63 -2.49 -23.33
C LEU A 168 -18.45 -2.07 -24.54
N TYR A 169 -19.66 -2.64 -24.67
CA TYR A 169 -20.59 -2.40 -25.75
C TYR A 169 -21.88 -1.77 -25.22
N TYR A 170 -22.55 -0.97 -26.04
CA TYR A 170 -23.90 -0.51 -25.74
C TYR A 170 -24.86 -0.90 -26.84
N SER A 171 -26.14 -1.12 -26.49
CA SER A 171 -27.19 -1.40 -27.44
C SER A 171 -27.83 -0.12 -27.97
N THR A 172 -27.98 -0.04 -29.29
CA THR A 172 -28.73 1.05 -29.97
C THR A 172 -30.23 0.79 -29.97
N LYS A 173 -30.67 -0.43 -29.61
CA LYS A 173 -32.08 -0.83 -29.61
C LYS A 173 -32.46 -1.55 -28.31
N GLY A 174 -32.75 -0.75 -27.27
CA GLY A 174 -33.16 -1.26 -25.96
C GLY A 174 -32.13 -2.22 -25.36
N MET A 175 -32.52 -3.46 -25.07
CA MET A 175 -31.65 -4.50 -24.48
C MET A 175 -31.16 -5.53 -25.50
N SER A 176 -31.28 -5.24 -26.82
CA SER A 176 -30.93 -6.20 -27.86
C SER A 176 -29.43 -6.52 -27.87
N LYS A 177 -29.11 -7.82 -27.94
CA LYS A 177 -27.75 -8.38 -28.08
C LYS A 177 -27.37 -8.68 -29.54
N GLU A 178 -28.24 -8.38 -30.49
CA GLU A 178 -27.93 -8.64 -31.89
C GLU A 178 -26.72 -7.83 -32.33
N PRO A 179 -25.75 -8.42 -33.06
CA PRO A 179 -24.50 -7.74 -33.45
C PRO A 179 -24.74 -6.38 -34.18
N ARG A 180 -25.78 -6.28 -35.01
CA ARG A 180 -26.14 -5.03 -35.71
C ARG A 180 -26.60 -3.91 -34.77
N HIS A 181 -27.00 -4.23 -33.53
CA HIS A 181 -27.44 -3.26 -32.54
C HIS A 181 -26.37 -2.93 -31.52
N LEU A 182 -25.24 -3.66 -31.48
CA LEU A 182 -24.15 -3.45 -30.54
C LEU A 182 -23.11 -2.52 -31.14
N GLN A 183 -22.73 -1.51 -30.37
CA GLN A 183 -21.63 -0.62 -30.69
C GLN A 183 -20.58 -0.68 -29.62
N LEU A 184 -19.31 -0.79 -30.03
CA LEU A 184 -18.15 -0.75 -29.11
C LEU A 184 -17.99 0.65 -28.56
N LEU A 185 -17.97 0.78 -27.24
CA LEU A 185 -17.71 2.02 -26.53
C LEU A 185 -16.24 2.15 -26.11
N ALA A 186 -15.65 1.06 -25.63
CA ALA A 186 -14.26 1.02 -25.21
C ALA A 186 -13.68 -0.41 -25.34
N ASP A 187 -12.45 -0.48 -25.82
CA ASP A 187 -11.65 -1.70 -25.80
C ASP A 187 -10.99 -1.86 -24.42
N LEU A 188 -11.00 -3.08 -23.86
CA LEU A 188 -10.43 -3.33 -22.54
C LEU A 188 -8.90 -3.32 -22.54
N GLU A 189 -8.26 -3.83 -23.58
CA GLU A 189 -6.79 -3.88 -23.67
C GLU A 189 -6.22 -2.48 -23.73
N ASP A 190 -6.84 -1.60 -24.52
CA ASP A 190 -6.38 -0.24 -24.76
C ASP A 190 -6.94 0.80 -23.77
N SER A 191 -7.70 0.39 -22.76
CA SER A 191 -8.33 1.32 -21.83
C SER A 191 -8.13 0.92 -20.37
N ASN A 192 -8.19 1.91 -19.47
CA ASN A 192 -8.21 1.72 -18.02
C ASN A 192 -9.47 2.33 -17.42
N ILE A 193 -9.88 1.79 -16.25
CA ILE A 193 -11.06 2.26 -15.53
C ILE A 193 -10.63 3.07 -14.30
N PHE A 194 -11.27 4.21 -14.11
CA PHE A 194 -10.95 5.19 -13.07
C PHE A 194 -12.18 5.52 -12.24
N THR A 195 -11.97 5.74 -10.95
CA THR A 195 -12.94 6.36 -10.06
C THR A 195 -12.94 7.87 -10.32
N VAL A 196 -14.11 8.47 -10.35
CA VAL A 196 -14.26 9.93 -10.39
C VAL A 196 -14.28 10.46 -8.97
N ILE A 197 -13.34 11.36 -8.65
CA ILE A 197 -13.17 11.94 -7.30
C ILE A 197 -13.75 13.36 -7.19
N THR A 198 -14.20 13.91 -8.30
CA THR A 198 -14.83 15.23 -8.33
C THR A 198 -16.31 15.15 -8.00
N SER A 199 -16.88 16.26 -7.51
CA SER A 199 -18.31 16.33 -7.20
C SER A 199 -19.15 16.13 -8.46
N LYS A 200 -20.25 15.37 -8.37
CA LYS A 200 -21.26 15.20 -9.43
C LYS A 200 -21.75 16.53 -10.03
N LYS A 201 -21.70 17.61 -9.26
CA LYS A 201 -22.08 18.95 -9.73
C LYS A 201 -21.24 19.42 -10.91
N LEU A 202 -19.97 19.01 -10.99
CA LEU A 202 -19.07 19.36 -12.08
C LEU A 202 -19.50 18.73 -13.42
N HIS A 203 -19.98 17.49 -13.36
CA HIS A 203 -20.35 16.72 -14.55
C HIS A 203 -21.86 16.74 -14.80
N HIS A 204 -22.67 17.30 -13.91
CA HIS A 204 -24.15 17.21 -13.93
C HIS A 204 -24.64 15.77 -13.99
N ALA A 205 -23.97 14.87 -13.26
CA ALA A 205 -24.29 13.45 -13.26
C ALA A 205 -25.64 13.18 -12.57
N PRO A 206 -26.39 12.15 -13.02
CA PRO A 206 -27.65 11.75 -12.42
C PRO A 206 -27.50 11.27 -10.97
N THR A 207 -26.38 10.64 -10.64
CA THR A 207 -26.08 10.08 -9.31
C THR A 207 -24.62 10.39 -8.90
N ASP A 208 -24.25 10.02 -7.67
CA ASP A 208 -22.88 10.16 -7.17
C ASP A 208 -21.95 8.98 -7.54
N TYR A 209 -22.44 8.02 -8.32
CA TYR A 209 -21.73 6.78 -8.62
C TYR A 209 -21.10 6.81 -10.02
N GLU A 210 -20.29 7.86 -10.26
CA GLU A 210 -19.56 8.05 -11.50
C GLU A 210 -18.29 7.22 -11.55
N PHE A 211 -17.93 6.79 -12.76
CA PHE A 211 -16.63 6.24 -13.09
C PHE A 211 -16.27 6.62 -14.53
N CYS A 212 -15.01 6.48 -14.89
CA CYS A 212 -14.51 6.88 -16.19
C CYS A 212 -13.71 5.75 -16.83
N ILE A 213 -13.89 5.53 -18.13
CA ILE A 213 -12.98 4.71 -18.93
C ILE A 213 -12.13 5.66 -19.78
N LYS A 214 -10.81 5.56 -19.62
CA LYS A 214 -9.81 6.38 -20.31
C LYS A 214 -8.92 5.47 -21.14
N PRO A 215 -8.77 5.73 -22.46
CA PRO A 215 -7.81 5.03 -23.30
C PRO A 215 -6.36 5.27 -22.81
N ASN A 216 -5.48 4.28 -23.03
CA ASN A 216 -4.07 4.37 -22.64
C ASN A 216 -3.33 5.45 -23.44
N LYS A 217 -3.64 5.57 -24.74
CA LYS A 217 -3.07 6.56 -25.63
C LYS A 217 -4.13 7.59 -26.00
N VAL A 218 -4.07 8.74 -25.34
CA VAL A 218 -5.03 9.84 -25.56
C VAL A 218 -4.37 10.92 -26.39
N ARG A 219 -4.93 11.22 -27.55
CA ARG A 219 -4.52 12.37 -28.37
C ARG A 219 -5.24 13.66 -27.97
N ASN A 220 -6.46 13.54 -27.45
CA ASN A 220 -7.27 14.65 -26.98
C ASN A 220 -8.07 14.22 -25.75
N GLU A 221 -7.56 14.53 -24.55
CA GLU A 221 -8.06 14.01 -23.28
C GLU A 221 -9.57 14.21 -23.08
N SER A 222 -10.10 15.39 -23.42
CA SER A 222 -11.51 15.70 -23.13
C SER A 222 -12.52 14.97 -24.02
N LYS A 223 -12.13 14.54 -25.23
CA LYS A 223 -13.05 13.92 -26.21
C LYS A 223 -13.06 12.39 -26.13
N GLU A 224 -12.00 11.79 -25.62
CA GLU A 224 -11.82 10.34 -25.62
C GLU A 224 -12.24 9.70 -24.29
N LEU A 225 -12.43 10.49 -23.23
CA LEU A 225 -12.94 10.01 -21.95
C LEU A 225 -14.39 9.54 -22.07
N ARG A 226 -14.66 8.36 -21.52
CA ARG A 226 -16.03 7.82 -21.41
C ARG A 226 -16.48 7.93 -19.97
N MET A 227 -17.24 9.01 -19.68
CA MET A 227 -17.84 9.22 -18.37
C MET A 227 -19.12 8.41 -18.28
N LEU A 228 -19.20 7.56 -17.28
CA LEU A 228 -20.31 6.64 -17.02
C LEU A 228 -20.80 6.83 -15.58
N CYS A 229 -22.07 6.48 -15.34
CA CYS A 229 -22.69 6.61 -14.03
C CYS A 229 -23.69 5.48 -13.82
N THR A 230 -23.73 4.93 -12.61
CA THR A 230 -24.68 3.91 -12.17
C THR A 230 -25.77 4.50 -11.27
N GLU A 231 -26.82 3.72 -11.00
CA GLU A 231 -27.87 4.12 -10.07
C GLU A 231 -27.44 3.98 -8.59
N ASP A 232 -26.56 3.04 -8.29
CA ASP A 232 -26.10 2.72 -6.94
C ASP A 232 -24.62 2.32 -6.90
N GLU A 233 -24.07 2.26 -5.70
CA GLU A 233 -22.66 1.93 -5.47
C GLU A 233 -22.32 0.47 -5.79
N GLN A 234 -23.21 -0.46 -5.53
CA GLN A 234 -23.00 -1.87 -5.80
C GLN A 234 -22.85 -2.13 -7.29
N SER A 235 -23.70 -1.50 -8.12
CA SER A 235 -23.60 -1.55 -9.58
C SER A 235 -22.28 -0.96 -10.06
N ARG A 236 -21.85 0.21 -9.53
CA ARG A 236 -20.55 0.80 -9.87
C ARG A 236 -19.40 -0.15 -9.54
N THR A 237 -19.42 -0.71 -8.34
CA THR A 237 -18.40 -1.68 -7.89
C THR A 237 -18.37 -2.91 -8.79
N CYS A 238 -19.53 -3.42 -9.22
CA CYS A 238 -19.62 -4.55 -10.15
C CYS A 238 -18.97 -4.22 -11.51
N TRP A 239 -19.33 -3.11 -12.12
CA TRP A 239 -18.75 -2.71 -13.41
C TRP A 239 -17.24 -2.52 -13.34
N MET A 240 -16.74 -1.83 -12.31
CA MET A 240 -15.31 -1.58 -12.14
C MET A 240 -14.52 -2.86 -11.87
N THR A 241 -15.03 -3.74 -11.01
CA THR A 241 -14.37 -5.00 -10.66
C THR A 241 -14.38 -5.97 -11.85
N ALA A 242 -15.51 -6.07 -12.56
CA ALA A 242 -15.61 -6.90 -13.75
C ALA A 242 -14.68 -6.43 -14.87
N PHE A 243 -14.56 -5.12 -15.08
CA PHE A 243 -13.62 -4.55 -16.05
C PHE A 243 -12.19 -5.01 -15.77
N ARG A 244 -11.75 -4.93 -14.51
CA ARG A 244 -10.42 -5.37 -14.08
C ARG A 244 -10.22 -6.86 -14.30
N LEU A 245 -11.19 -7.70 -13.88
CA LEU A 245 -11.13 -9.15 -14.05
C LEU A 245 -11.13 -9.57 -15.51
N LEU A 246 -11.94 -8.96 -16.34
CA LEU A 246 -12.02 -9.27 -17.77
C LEU A 246 -10.76 -8.82 -18.53
N LYS A 247 -10.15 -7.71 -18.09
CA LYS A 247 -8.89 -7.20 -18.66
C LYS A 247 -7.68 -8.06 -18.27
N TYR A 248 -7.52 -8.31 -16.98
CA TYR A 248 -6.29 -8.89 -16.44
C TYR A 248 -6.39 -10.40 -16.12
N GLY A 249 -7.61 -10.91 -15.93
CA GLY A 249 -7.86 -12.34 -15.72
C GLY A 249 -7.03 -12.95 -14.61
N ILE A 250 -6.30 -14.00 -14.96
CA ILE A 250 -5.47 -14.79 -14.02
C ILE A 250 -4.38 -13.97 -13.32
N LEU A 251 -3.90 -12.88 -13.94
CA LEU A 251 -2.89 -12.01 -13.31
C LEU A 251 -3.39 -11.37 -12.02
N LEU A 252 -4.68 -10.99 -11.94
CA LEU A 252 -5.24 -10.47 -10.69
C LEU A 252 -5.29 -11.51 -9.59
N TYR A 253 -5.58 -12.76 -9.95
CA TYR A 253 -5.56 -13.87 -8.99
C TYR A 253 -4.14 -14.15 -8.48
N GLN A 254 -3.14 -14.08 -9.36
CA GLN A 254 -1.74 -14.19 -8.98
C GLN A 254 -1.33 -13.04 -8.05
N ASN A 255 -1.71 -11.80 -8.36
CA ASN A 255 -1.46 -10.65 -7.49
C ASN A 255 -2.06 -10.84 -6.07
N TYR A 256 -3.24 -11.45 -5.99
CA TYR A 256 -3.88 -11.77 -4.72
C TYR A 256 -3.16 -12.90 -3.96
N LYS A 257 -2.73 -13.97 -4.66
CA LYS A 257 -2.16 -15.17 -4.05
C LYS A 257 -0.69 -15.06 -3.67
N ILE A 258 0.14 -14.44 -4.50
CA ILE A 258 1.59 -14.36 -4.30
C ILE A 258 1.96 -13.74 -2.94
N PRO A 259 1.40 -12.61 -2.53
CA PRO A 259 1.72 -12.02 -1.23
C PRO A 259 1.32 -12.90 -0.04
N GLN A 260 0.27 -13.72 -0.19
CA GLN A 260 -0.19 -14.62 0.88
C GLN A 260 0.71 -15.86 1.03
N GLN A 261 1.38 -16.28 -0.03
CA GLN A 261 2.30 -17.41 -0.03
C GLN A 261 3.71 -17.03 0.44
N ARG A 262 4.08 -15.77 0.31
CA ARG A 262 5.34 -15.26 0.86
C ARG A 262 5.18 -15.15 2.38
N LYS A 263 5.73 -16.13 3.13
CA LYS A 263 6.11 -15.88 4.51
C LYS A 263 7.01 -14.65 4.50
N PRO A 264 6.96 -13.76 5.50
CA PRO A 264 7.88 -12.63 5.57
C PRO A 264 9.31 -13.16 5.72
N SER A 265 9.95 -13.46 4.60
CA SER A 265 11.39 -13.61 4.53
C SER A 265 11.91 -12.28 4.00
N LEU A 266 12.64 -11.59 4.83
CA LEU A 266 13.35 -10.34 4.58
C LEU A 266 14.40 -10.43 3.44
N SER A 267 14.34 -11.40 2.56
CA SER A 267 15.42 -11.75 1.65
C SER A 267 15.06 -11.76 0.17
N HIS A 268 14.37 -10.75 -0.36
CA HIS A 268 14.26 -10.62 -1.83
C HIS A 268 14.24 -9.16 -2.33
N PHE A 269 15.14 -8.34 -1.80
CA PHE A 269 15.70 -7.25 -2.59
C PHE A 269 17.10 -7.63 -3.02
N SER A 270 17.21 -8.57 -3.94
CA SER A 270 18.38 -8.65 -4.78
C SER A 270 18.25 -7.65 -5.93
N THR A 271 18.39 -6.39 -5.59
CA THR A 271 19.16 -5.52 -6.48
C THR A 271 20.57 -6.10 -6.50
N PRO A 272 21.33 -6.01 -7.58
CA PRO A 272 22.75 -6.26 -7.55
C PRO A 272 23.49 -5.07 -6.91
N VAL A 273 23.02 -4.59 -5.79
CA VAL A 273 23.80 -3.95 -4.77
C VAL A 273 24.30 -5.13 -3.95
N ARG A 274 25.62 -5.37 -3.99
CA ARG A 274 26.35 -6.37 -3.23
C ARG A 274 25.63 -6.69 -1.94
N SER A 275 25.27 -7.96 -1.73
CA SER A 275 24.64 -8.48 -0.53
C SER A 275 25.49 -8.12 0.67
N VAL A 276 25.13 -7.10 1.36
CA VAL A 276 25.64 -6.84 2.70
C VAL A 276 24.90 -7.83 3.60
N SER A 277 25.59 -8.80 4.16
CA SER A 277 25.00 -9.73 5.11
C SER A 277 24.44 -8.92 6.30
N GLU A 278 23.28 -9.34 6.84
CA GLU A 278 22.62 -8.68 7.98
C GLU A 278 23.50 -8.50 9.23
N ASN A 279 24.71 -9.07 9.25
CA ASN A 279 25.70 -8.98 10.32
C ASN A 279 26.89 -8.07 10.01
N SER A 280 26.91 -7.34 8.88
CA SER A 280 27.99 -6.41 8.59
C SER A 280 27.61 -4.99 8.97
N LEU A 281 28.22 -4.48 10.01
CA LEU A 281 28.23 -3.04 10.32
C LEU A 281 29.00 -2.35 9.19
N VAL A 282 28.30 -1.58 8.36
CA VAL A 282 28.92 -0.70 7.37
C VAL A 282 29.27 0.59 8.10
N ALA A 283 30.51 0.76 8.49
CA ALA A 283 31.02 2.04 8.96
C ALA A 283 31.45 2.88 7.77
N MET A 284 30.93 4.10 7.68
CA MET A 284 31.42 5.10 6.72
C MET A 284 32.56 5.89 7.38
N ASP A 285 33.75 5.84 6.76
CA ASP A 285 34.87 6.68 7.16
C ASP A 285 34.70 8.08 6.56
N PHE A 286 34.42 9.05 7.40
CA PHE A 286 34.30 10.47 7.03
C PHE A 286 35.60 11.26 7.28
N SER A 287 36.70 10.62 7.65
CA SER A 287 37.96 11.28 7.98
C SER A 287 38.76 11.75 6.76
N GLY A 288 38.42 11.27 5.56
CA GLY A 288 39.04 11.65 4.29
C GLY A 288 38.12 12.45 3.35
N ARG A 289 38.68 13.14 2.38
CA ARG A 289 37.95 13.89 1.35
C ARG A 289 37.12 13.02 0.40
N ILE A 290 37.25 11.69 0.50
CA ILE A 290 36.51 10.70 -0.27
C ILE A 290 36.11 9.60 0.73
N GLY A 291 34.83 9.49 1.07
CA GLY A 291 34.34 8.40 1.91
C GLY A 291 34.57 7.04 1.23
N ARG A 292 35.09 6.06 1.98
CA ARG A 292 35.22 4.67 1.51
C ARG A 292 34.27 3.77 2.33
N VAL A 293 33.75 2.75 1.67
CA VAL A 293 32.95 1.73 2.32
C VAL A 293 33.89 0.61 2.82
N ILE A 294 33.84 0.33 4.13
CA ILE A 294 34.66 -0.72 4.75
C ILE A 294 33.82 -2.00 4.75
N GLU A 295 34.18 -2.98 3.91
CA GLU A 295 33.44 -4.23 3.74
C GLU A 295 33.81 -5.31 4.75
N ASN A 296 34.94 -5.18 5.45
CA ASN A 296 35.40 -6.14 6.44
C ASN A 296 34.83 -5.80 7.83
N PRO A 297 34.03 -6.70 8.46
CA PRO A 297 33.39 -6.42 9.75
C PRO A 297 34.39 -6.10 10.89
N VAL A 298 35.56 -6.72 10.89
CA VAL A 298 36.61 -6.49 11.91
C VAL A 298 37.26 -5.13 11.71
N GLU A 299 37.52 -4.74 10.46
CA GLU A 299 38.08 -3.43 10.09
C GLU A 299 37.06 -2.31 10.36
N ALA A 300 35.77 -2.56 10.08
CA ALA A 300 34.68 -1.65 10.37
C ALA A 300 34.51 -1.39 11.89
N GLN A 301 34.66 -2.43 12.69
CA GLN A 301 34.57 -2.32 14.13
C GLN A 301 35.78 -1.56 14.71
N SER A 302 36.98 -1.78 14.19
CA SER A 302 38.20 -1.06 14.58
C SER A 302 38.12 0.42 14.18
N ALA A 303 37.64 0.74 12.96
CA ALA A 303 37.43 2.09 12.49
C ALA A 303 36.36 2.84 13.33
N ALA A 304 35.27 2.17 13.68
CA ALA A 304 34.23 2.76 14.54
C ALA A 304 34.75 3.05 15.97
N MET A 305 35.61 2.20 16.51
CA MET A 305 36.26 2.45 17.79
C MET A 305 37.28 3.62 17.74
N GLU A 306 38.08 3.70 16.67
CA GLU A 306 39.03 4.81 16.48
C GLU A 306 38.33 6.15 16.29
N GLU A 307 37.26 6.20 15.49
CA GLU A 307 36.43 7.39 15.35
C GLU A 307 35.77 7.80 16.65
N GLY A 308 35.21 6.86 17.40
CA GLY A 308 34.65 7.12 18.75
C GLY A 308 35.65 7.78 19.68
N HIS A 309 36.93 7.44 19.61
CA HIS A 309 38.00 8.07 20.39
C HIS A 309 38.39 9.47 19.85
N THR A 310 38.38 9.69 18.55
CA THR A 310 38.66 11.00 17.94
C THR A 310 37.54 12.00 18.20
N TRP A 311 36.30 11.58 18.19
CA TRP A 311 35.14 12.42 18.55
C TRP A 311 35.17 12.86 20.02
N ARG A 312 35.52 11.96 20.95
CA ARG A 312 35.67 12.31 22.36
C ARG A 312 36.78 13.34 22.58
N LYS A 313 37.90 13.26 21.85
CA LYS A 313 39.00 14.24 21.93
C LYS A 313 38.61 15.59 21.32
N ARG A 314 37.79 15.65 20.27
CA ARG A 314 37.27 16.91 19.70
C ARG A 314 36.23 17.57 20.59
N GLY A 315 35.35 16.79 21.26
CA GLY A 315 34.34 17.32 22.19
C GLY A 315 34.94 18.08 23.39
N GLN A 316 36.14 17.71 23.85
CA GLN A 316 36.82 18.43 24.93
C GLN A 316 37.45 19.75 24.54
N ARG A 317 37.65 20.05 23.25
CA ARG A 317 38.23 21.33 22.76
C ARG A 317 37.22 22.39 22.36
N MET A 318 35.91 22.07 22.29
CA MET A 318 34.84 22.98 21.85
C MET A 318 33.97 23.54 22.97
N ASN A 319 34.36 23.43 24.24
CA ASN A 319 33.60 23.96 25.38
C ASN A 319 33.95 25.42 25.73
N VAL A 320 34.24 26.27 24.74
CA VAL A 320 34.28 27.72 24.92
C VAL A 320 33.64 28.37 23.70
N LEU A 321 32.34 28.55 23.73
CA LEU A 321 31.48 29.60 23.20
C LEU A 321 30.09 29.02 22.92
N GLY A 322 29.09 29.61 23.58
CA GLY A 322 27.72 29.15 23.61
C GLY A 322 27.07 28.98 22.23
N SER A 323 26.82 27.74 21.87
CA SER A 323 25.91 27.34 20.78
C SER A 323 25.02 26.19 21.28
N PRO A 324 23.74 26.13 20.87
CA PRO A 324 22.82 25.15 21.42
C PRO A 324 23.31 23.74 21.17
N SER A 325 23.27 22.90 22.19
CA SER A 325 23.69 21.51 22.19
C SER A 325 23.02 20.71 21.06
N PRO A 326 23.78 19.93 20.25
CA PRO A 326 23.15 18.99 19.34
C PRO A 326 22.39 17.94 20.16
N LEU A 327 21.13 17.70 19.78
CA LEU A 327 20.29 16.70 20.38
C LEU A 327 21.01 15.33 20.37
N HIS A 328 21.15 14.74 21.54
CA HIS A 328 21.75 13.41 21.75
C HIS A 328 20.98 12.36 20.90
N PRO A 329 21.65 11.35 20.27
CA PRO A 329 20.98 10.26 19.54
C PRO A 329 19.93 9.53 20.36
N SER A 330 20.06 9.50 21.71
CA SER A 330 19.07 8.94 22.63
C SER A 330 17.74 9.71 22.67
N SER A 331 17.66 10.96 22.17
CA SER A 331 16.41 11.71 22.14
C SER A 331 15.56 11.42 20.91
N LEU A 332 16.15 10.94 19.81
CA LEU A 332 15.42 10.56 18.61
C LEU A 332 14.69 9.21 18.76
N SER A 333 15.34 8.20 19.35
CA SER A 333 14.72 6.90 19.63
C SER A 333 13.56 7.00 20.63
N SER A 334 13.60 7.99 21.54
CA SER A 334 12.54 8.22 22.53
C SER A 334 11.28 8.86 21.97
N VAL A 335 11.28 9.35 20.72
CA VAL A 335 10.16 10.07 20.10
C VAL A 335 9.56 9.33 18.88
N ILE A 336 10.33 8.47 18.22
CA ILE A 336 9.94 7.75 16.99
C ILE A 336 8.68 6.89 17.23
N HIS A 337 8.49 6.29 18.41
CA HIS A 337 7.30 5.49 18.72
C HIS A 337 6.00 6.30 18.69
N ARG A 338 6.04 7.64 18.81
CA ARG A 338 4.86 8.51 18.78
C ARG A 338 4.20 8.57 17.39
N THR A 339 4.91 8.21 16.34
CA THR A 339 4.40 8.14 14.97
C THR A 339 3.74 6.81 14.64
N GLN A 340 3.79 5.84 15.54
CA GLN A 340 3.27 4.50 15.32
C GLN A 340 1.76 4.45 15.55
N LEU A 341 1.04 3.74 14.67
CA LEU A 341 -0.43 3.61 14.72
C LEU A 341 -0.96 2.97 16.01
N TRP A 342 -0.14 2.17 16.68
CA TRP A 342 -0.47 1.53 17.94
C TRP A 342 -0.16 2.39 19.17
N PHE A 343 0.42 3.57 18.99
CA PHE A 343 0.76 4.46 20.10
C PHE A 343 -0.26 5.60 20.24
N HIS A 344 -0.90 5.70 21.40
CA HIS A 344 -2.00 6.62 21.65
C HIS A 344 -1.68 7.74 22.66
N GLY A 345 -0.40 7.96 22.95
CA GLY A 345 0.01 9.03 23.85
C GLY A 345 -0.59 8.87 25.26
N ARG A 346 -1.08 9.97 25.83
CA ARG A 346 -1.53 10.03 27.21
C ARG A 346 -3.04 9.82 27.37
N ILE A 347 -3.57 8.72 26.85
CA ILE A 347 -4.98 8.35 27.04
C ILE A 347 -5.23 7.65 28.37
N MET A 348 -6.47 7.72 28.87
CA MET A 348 -6.89 7.05 30.09
C MET A 348 -7.03 5.53 29.90
N ARG A 349 -7.03 4.79 31.01
CA ARG A 349 -7.28 3.35 31.00
C ARG A 349 -8.63 3.02 30.40
N GLU A 350 -9.65 3.77 30.77
CA GLU A 350 -11.03 3.63 30.29
C GLU A 350 -11.15 3.89 28.79
N GLU A 351 -10.42 4.88 28.29
CA GLU A 351 -10.37 5.17 26.85
C GLU A 351 -9.71 4.02 26.08
N SER A 352 -8.59 3.49 26.61
CA SER A 352 -7.91 2.33 26.00
C SER A 352 -8.82 1.09 25.97
N HIS A 353 -9.64 0.88 27.02
CA HIS A 353 -10.66 -0.16 27.04
C HIS A 353 -11.72 0.06 25.96
N LYS A 354 -12.27 1.28 25.90
CA LYS A 354 -13.30 1.65 24.90
C LYS A 354 -12.82 1.44 23.47
N MET A 355 -11.58 1.81 23.18
CA MET A 355 -10.98 1.62 21.84
C MET A 355 -10.87 0.14 21.47
N ILE A 356 -10.39 -0.72 22.38
CA ILE A 356 -10.32 -2.17 22.15
C ILE A 356 -11.72 -2.76 21.96
N LEU A 357 -12.71 -2.34 22.74
CA LEU A 357 -14.10 -2.78 22.61
C LEU A 357 -14.70 -2.40 21.26
N GLN A 358 -14.47 -1.17 20.80
CA GLN A 358 -14.97 -0.68 19.51
C GLN A 358 -14.38 -1.43 18.30
N GLN A 359 -13.18 -2.00 18.42
CA GLN A 359 -12.54 -2.76 17.37
C GLN A 359 -12.75 -4.29 17.48
N GLY A 360 -13.74 -4.73 18.27
CA GLY A 360 -14.26 -6.09 18.23
C GLY A 360 -13.59 -7.10 19.15
N GLN A 361 -12.76 -6.68 20.11
CA GLN A 361 -12.13 -7.57 21.13
C GLN A 361 -11.45 -8.82 20.57
N VAL A 362 -10.76 -8.69 19.45
CA VAL A 362 -10.05 -9.79 18.81
C VAL A 362 -8.77 -10.14 19.57
N ASP A 363 -8.47 -11.43 19.71
CA ASP A 363 -7.24 -11.92 20.36
C ASP A 363 -5.98 -11.39 19.66
N GLY A 364 -5.13 -10.71 20.43
CA GLY A 364 -3.91 -10.07 19.94
C GLY A 364 -4.11 -8.62 19.47
N LEU A 365 -5.32 -8.05 19.62
CA LEU A 365 -5.56 -6.63 19.43
C LEU A 365 -4.90 -5.84 20.56
N PHE A 366 -4.06 -4.84 20.24
CA PHE A 366 -3.25 -4.15 21.22
C PHE A 366 -3.06 -2.66 20.91
N LEU A 367 -2.72 -1.91 21.93
CA LEU A 367 -2.24 -0.53 21.83
C LEU A 367 -1.22 -0.23 22.94
N LEU A 368 -0.39 0.76 22.70
CA LEU A 368 0.50 1.34 23.74
C LEU A 368 0.06 2.76 24.06
N ARG A 369 0.21 3.10 25.34
CA ARG A 369 -0.05 4.45 25.87
C ARG A 369 0.97 4.85 26.92
N GLU A 370 1.08 6.13 27.22
CA GLU A 370 1.86 6.62 28.34
C GLU A 370 1.19 6.21 29.68
N SER A 371 1.96 5.92 30.68
CA SER A 371 1.46 5.66 32.03
C SER A 371 1.08 6.98 32.71
N GLN A 372 -0.06 7.00 33.38
CA GLN A 372 -0.51 8.18 34.15
C GLN A 372 0.11 8.24 35.53
N SER A 373 0.41 7.08 36.11
CA SER A 373 0.99 6.97 37.45
C SER A 373 2.51 7.12 37.44
N ASN A 374 3.19 6.77 36.36
CA ASN A 374 4.63 6.87 36.22
C ASN A 374 5.00 7.53 34.88
N PRO A 375 5.49 8.77 34.89
CA PRO A 375 5.75 9.53 33.65
C PRO A 375 6.88 8.96 32.77
N LYS A 376 7.69 8.02 33.29
CA LYS A 376 8.76 7.34 32.55
C LYS A 376 8.34 5.97 32.03
N ALA A 377 7.15 5.48 32.38
CA ALA A 377 6.65 4.17 32.00
C ALA A 377 5.59 4.24 30.91
N PHE A 378 5.45 3.15 30.18
CA PHE A 378 4.38 2.96 29.20
C PHE A 378 3.49 1.79 29.63
N VAL A 379 2.33 1.67 29.01
CA VAL A 379 1.38 0.59 29.27
C VAL A 379 0.96 -0.03 27.95
N LEU A 380 1.21 -1.31 27.81
CA LEU A 380 0.67 -2.15 26.73
C LEU A 380 -0.73 -2.62 27.16
N THR A 381 -1.73 -2.32 26.37
CA THR A 381 -3.10 -2.82 26.53
C THR A 381 -3.32 -3.90 25.46
N LEU A 382 -3.69 -5.12 25.88
CA LEU A 382 -3.79 -6.29 25.02
C LEU A 382 -5.11 -7.04 25.27
N CYS A 383 -5.82 -7.40 24.21
CA CYS A 383 -6.98 -8.27 24.28
C CYS A 383 -6.57 -9.76 24.15
N HIS A 384 -7.07 -10.59 25.06
CA HIS A 384 -6.91 -12.05 25.03
C HIS A 384 -8.09 -12.74 25.71
N HIS A 385 -8.73 -13.68 25.01
CA HIS A 385 -9.96 -14.36 25.43
C HIS A 385 -11.06 -13.39 25.89
N GLN A 386 -11.32 -12.35 25.07
CA GLN A 386 -12.28 -11.27 25.35
C GLN A 386 -12.01 -10.49 26.65
N LYS A 387 -10.84 -10.65 27.23
CA LYS A 387 -10.39 -9.90 28.41
C LYS A 387 -9.30 -8.93 28.03
N ILE A 388 -9.44 -7.69 28.47
CA ILE A 388 -8.46 -6.65 28.25
C ILE A 388 -7.47 -6.67 29.43
N LYS A 389 -6.19 -6.87 29.12
CA LYS A 389 -5.09 -6.90 30.07
C LYS A 389 -4.16 -5.72 29.84
N HIS A 390 -3.57 -5.22 30.92
CA HIS A 390 -2.60 -4.12 30.88
C HIS A 390 -1.28 -4.62 31.43
N PHE A 391 -0.21 -4.35 30.71
CA PHE A 391 1.15 -4.70 31.07
C PHE A 391 1.97 -3.41 31.14
N GLN A 392 2.66 -3.21 32.24
CA GLN A 392 3.49 -2.03 32.41
C GLN A 392 4.85 -2.27 31.76
N ILE A 393 5.27 -1.31 30.94
CA ILE A 393 6.60 -1.29 30.33
C ILE A 393 7.43 -0.32 31.16
N LEU A 394 8.45 -0.85 31.83
CA LEU A 394 9.32 -0.07 32.73
C LEU A 394 10.62 0.28 32.00
N PRO A 395 11.11 1.51 32.17
CA PRO A 395 12.49 1.83 31.79
C PRO A 395 13.47 1.20 32.77
N CYS A 396 14.47 0.52 32.22
CA CYS A 396 15.63 0.00 32.95
C CYS A 396 16.87 0.78 32.52
N GLU A 397 17.66 1.27 33.42
CA GLU A 397 18.90 1.96 33.11
C GLU A 397 20.10 1.04 33.38
N GLU A 398 20.96 0.88 32.40
CA GLU A 398 22.18 0.08 32.48
C GLU A 398 23.29 0.79 31.70
N ASP A 399 24.41 0.99 32.29
CA ASP A 399 25.60 1.68 31.73
C ASP A 399 25.27 3.06 31.13
N GLY A 400 24.30 3.79 31.70
CA GLY A 400 23.85 5.11 31.22
C GLY A 400 22.95 5.06 29.97
N GLN A 401 22.49 3.88 29.58
CA GLN A 401 21.49 3.68 28.52
C GLN A 401 20.14 3.28 29.12
N ILE A 402 19.07 3.80 28.56
CA ILE A 402 17.70 3.47 28.93
C ILE A 402 17.19 2.36 28.00
N PHE A 403 16.72 1.28 28.60
CA PHE A 403 16.07 0.16 27.96
C PHE A 403 14.61 0.07 28.43
N PHE A 404 13.75 -0.57 27.66
CA PHE A 404 12.37 -0.85 28.01
C PHE A 404 12.16 -2.35 28.21
N SER A 405 11.40 -2.72 29.25
CA SER A 405 11.15 -4.12 29.58
C SER A 405 9.71 -4.34 30.06
N LEU A 406 9.17 -5.55 29.77
CA LEU A 406 7.87 -6.06 30.27
C LEU A 406 8.03 -7.10 31.38
N ASP A 407 9.25 -7.56 31.63
CA ASP A 407 9.60 -8.70 32.47
C ASP A 407 10.76 -8.36 33.49
N ASP A 408 10.63 -7.17 34.07
CA ASP A 408 11.55 -6.65 35.09
C ASP A 408 13.05 -6.68 34.69
N GLY A 409 13.29 -6.46 33.39
CA GLY A 409 14.65 -6.37 32.85
C GLY A 409 15.24 -7.69 32.37
N ALA A 410 14.47 -8.79 32.35
CA ALA A 410 14.94 -10.05 31.78
C ALA A 410 15.11 -9.96 30.26
N THR A 411 14.19 -9.24 29.56
CA THR A 411 14.29 -8.93 28.14
C THR A 411 14.29 -7.40 27.96
N LYS A 412 15.35 -6.86 27.37
CA LYS A 412 15.58 -5.41 27.27
C LYS A 412 15.54 -4.95 25.83
N PHE A 413 14.88 -3.83 25.58
CA PHE A 413 14.73 -3.23 24.26
C PHE A 413 15.21 -1.78 24.29
N THR A 414 15.94 -1.36 23.27
CA THR A 414 16.46 0.01 23.14
C THR A 414 15.35 1.04 22.87
N ASP A 415 14.23 0.60 22.31
CA ASP A 415 13.06 1.43 22.04
C ASP A 415 11.77 0.60 22.02
N LEU A 416 10.62 1.29 21.99
CA LEU A 416 9.31 0.65 22.02
C LEU A 416 8.94 -0.04 20.71
N ILE A 417 9.56 0.33 19.59
CA ILE A 417 9.30 -0.29 18.29
C ILE A 417 9.87 -1.72 18.32
N HIS A 418 11.14 -1.88 18.70
CA HIS A 418 11.76 -3.19 18.83
C HIS A 418 11.03 -4.09 19.84
N LEU A 419 10.53 -3.51 20.95
CA LEU A 419 9.70 -4.23 21.90
C LEU A 419 8.44 -4.77 21.25
N VAL A 420 7.70 -3.94 20.51
CA VAL A 420 6.45 -4.36 19.83
C VAL A 420 6.75 -5.41 18.77
N GLU A 421 7.77 -5.21 17.93
CA GLU A 421 8.18 -6.17 16.90
C GLU A 421 8.55 -7.53 17.50
N PHE A 422 9.30 -7.53 18.60
CA PHE A 422 9.63 -8.78 19.29
C PHE A 422 8.39 -9.53 19.76
N TYR A 423 7.44 -8.86 20.39
CA TYR A 423 6.22 -9.49 20.90
C TYR A 423 5.16 -9.76 19.79
N GLN A 424 5.32 -9.22 18.61
CA GLN A 424 4.60 -9.67 17.42
C GLN A 424 5.11 -11.02 16.91
N LEU A 425 6.41 -11.26 17.00
CA LEU A 425 7.04 -12.51 16.55
C LEU A 425 7.05 -13.57 17.66
N ASN A 426 7.24 -13.15 18.91
CA ASN A 426 7.38 -14.01 20.07
C ASN A 426 6.29 -13.73 21.10
N ARG A 427 5.77 -14.78 21.73
CA ARG A 427 4.81 -14.61 22.82
C ARG A 427 5.46 -14.01 24.07
N GLY A 428 6.66 -14.49 24.44
CA GLY A 428 7.36 -14.12 25.66
C GLY A 428 6.47 -14.23 26.90
N VAL A 429 6.44 -13.16 27.71
CA VAL A 429 5.63 -13.07 28.95
C VAL A 429 4.17 -12.73 28.71
N LEU A 430 3.80 -12.39 27.46
CA LEU A 430 2.41 -12.07 27.12
C LEU A 430 1.54 -13.33 26.98
N PRO A 431 0.23 -13.23 27.22
CA PRO A 431 -0.68 -14.37 27.07
C PRO A 431 -0.85 -14.81 25.61
N CYS A 432 -0.66 -13.91 24.64
CA CYS A 432 -0.64 -14.17 23.20
C CYS A 432 0.29 -13.16 22.50
N LYS A 433 0.63 -13.43 21.24
CA LYS A 433 1.38 -12.49 20.40
C LYS A 433 0.56 -11.24 20.09
N LEU A 434 1.24 -10.10 19.90
CA LEU A 434 0.64 -8.90 19.38
C LEU A 434 0.34 -9.11 17.90
N LYS A 435 -0.92 -8.93 17.46
CA LYS A 435 -1.33 -9.23 16.08
C LYS A 435 -1.87 -8.00 15.35
N HIS A 436 -2.76 -7.28 16.01
CA HIS A 436 -3.53 -6.23 15.39
C HIS A 436 -3.33 -4.92 16.18
N PRO A 437 -2.74 -3.88 15.57
CA PRO A 437 -2.69 -2.58 16.21
C PRO A 437 -4.09 -1.96 16.30
N CYS A 438 -4.46 -1.49 17.47
CA CYS A 438 -5.66 -0.70 17.65
C CYS A 438 -5.38 0.71 17.12
N THR A 439 -6.08 1.13 16.07
CA THR A 439 -5.90 2.43 15.42
C THR A 439 -6.99 3.41 15.84
N ILE A 440 -6.72 4.72 15.78
CA ILE A 440 -7.76 5.73 15.98
C ILE A 440 -8.70 5.66 14.78
N VAL A 441 -9.95 5.29 15.01
CA VAL A 441 -11.00 5.47 14.02
C VAL A 441 -11.43 6.94 14.14
N ALA A 442 -11.04 7.76 13.19
CA ALA A 442 -11.63 9.09 13.06
C ALA A 442 -13.12 8.90 12.73
N LEU A 443 -14.00 9.30 13.66
CA LEU A 443 -15.44 9.37 13.47
C LEU A 443 -15.80 10.52 12.52
#